data_6c2173714ef3adb9e0ea673b3552e344
#
_entry.id   6c2173714ef3adb9e0ea673b3552e344
#
_cell.length_a   1.000
_cell.length_b   1.000
_cell.length_c   1.000
_cell.angle_alpha   90.00
_cell.angle_beta   90.00
_cell.angle_gamma   90.00
#
_symmetry.space_group_name_H-M   'P 1'
#
loop_
_entity.id
_entity.type
_entity.pdbx_description
1 polymer ?
#
loop_
_entity_poly.entity_id
_entity_poly.type
_entity_poly.pdbx_seq_one_letter_code
_entity_poly.pdbx_strand_id
1 'polypeptide(L)'
;MIRIGANPIGWSNDDMQELGGETPLEVCLAEAKEAGFEGMELGNKFPRQPEALKKALAPFGLACVSGWYSAELLNRDADAEMKTLRPHLDLLKAMGSNVLVFAETSNAIHGDRSKPLSQRPLMKAGDWAEFGRRVTQVAERTLQEGVRLVYHHHMGTIVESEADIDAFMNATGEAAHLLLDTGHATWGGADPAALARRYRSRISHVHTKDVRKAVMETSRAKNWSFLDSVIEGVYTVPGDGMVDFVSVFKELPGYSGWVVIEAEQDPKKAHPLTYAKMGYANLTRFLKEAGLR
;
A
#
# COMPACT_ATOMS: atom_id res chain seq x y z
N MET A 1 -12.05 -16.16 -0.15
CA MET A 1 -13.03 -15.08 -0.47
C MET A 1 -12.30 -13.77 -0.45
N ILE A 2 -12.53 -12.89 -1.44
CA ILE A 2 -11.97 -11.54 -1.48
C ILE A 2 -12.83 -10.61 -0.64
N ARG A 3 -12.17 -9.77 0.16
CA ARG A 3 -12.76 -8.68 0.93
C ARG A 3 -12.23 -7.34 0.42
N ILE A 4 -13.06 -6.32 0.40
CA ILE A 4 -12.67 -4.97 -0.06
C ILE A 4 -12.46 -4.08 1.14
N GLY A 5 -11.24 -3.55 1.27
CA GLY A 5 -10.85 -2.59 2.29
C GLY A 5 -10.51 -1.23 1.68
N ALA A 6 -10.30 -0.25 2.56
CA ALA A 6 -9.78 1.06 2.18
C ALA A 6 -8.56 1.45 3.04
N ASN A 7 -7.67 2.23 2.43
CA ASN A 7 -6.65 2.97 3.17
C ASN A 7 -7.19 4.37 3.50
N PRO A 8 -6.99 4.90 4.72
CA PRO A 8 -7.52 6.20 5.11
C PRO A 8 -6.86 7.40 4.43
N ILE A 9 -5.80 7.19 3.64
CA ILE A 9 -4.99 8.25 3.02
C ILE A 9 -5.81 9.17 2.09
N GLY A 10 -6.92 8.68 1.54
CA GLY A 10 -7.87 9.49 0.76
C GLY A 10 -8.67 10.50 1.58
N TRP A 11 -8.76 10.33 2.90
CA TRP A 11 -9.42 11.24 3.85
C TRP A 11 -8.42 12.11 4.60
N SER A 12 -7.26 11.56 4.96
CA SER A 12 -6.20 12.21 5.72
C SER A 12 -4.87 11.59 5.33
N ASN A 13 -4.01 12.38 4.71
CA ASN A 13 -2.73 11.92 4.20
C ASN A 13 -1.73 11.72 5.33
N ASP A 14 -1.00 10.62 5.31
CA ASP A 14 -0.01 10.27 6.34
C ASP A 14 1.35 10.96 6.10
N ASP A 15 1.71 11.19 4.82
CA ASP A 15 2.98 11.81 4.43
C ASP A 15 2.89 13.34 4.40
N MET A 16 1.67 13.88 4.24
CA MET A 16 1.39 15.32 4.22
C MET A 16 0.15 15.59 5.09
N GLN A 17 0.35 15.67 6.40
CA GLN A 17 -0.74 15.69 7.39
C GLN A 17 -1.66 16.93 7.32
N GLU A 18 -1.27 17.98 6.61
CA GLU A 18 -2.14 19.12 6.29
C GLU A 18 -3.23 18.77 5.25
N LEU A 19 -3.07 17.72 4.46
CA LEU A 19 -4.12 17.23 3.56
C LEU A 19 -5.11 16.37 4.34
N GLY A 20 -6.30 16.94 4.61
CA GLY A 20 -7.34 16.29 5.40
C GLY A 20 -7.04 16.21 6.90
N GLY A 21 -6.10 17.02 7.38
CA GLY A 21 -5.72 17.05 8.80
C GLY A 21 -6.88 17.36 9.74
N GLU A 22 -7.85 18.15 9.28
CA GLU A 22 -9.08 18.51 9.99
C GLU A 22 -10.13 17.40 10.01
N THR A 23 -10.06 16.38 9.14
CA THR A 23 -11.06 15.30 9.07
C THR A 23 -10.96 14.39 10.28
N PRO A 24 -11.99 14.29 11.15
CA PRO A 24 -11.98 13.38 12.29
C PRO A 24 -11.94 11.91 11.85
N LEU A 25 -11.34 11.04 12.66
CA LEU A 25 -11.30 9.61 12.37
C LEU A 25 -12.71 9.01 12.23
N GLU A 26 -13.67 9.44 13.07
CA GLU A 26 -15.05 8.98 13.01
C GLU A 26 -15.72 9.27 11.66
N VAL A 27 -15.41 10.41 11.04
CA VAL A 27 -15.92 10.75 9.69
C VAL A 27 -15.34 9.80 8.66
N CYS A 28 -14.02 9.57 8.69
CA CYS A 28 -13.37 8.61 7.81
C CYS A 28 -13.99 7.21 7.91
N LEU A 29 -14.21 6.71 9.14
CA LEU A 29 -14.77 5.38 9.38
C LEU A 29 -16.25 5.30 8.96
N ALA A 30 -17.04 6.34 9.23
CA ALA A 30 -18.44 6.40 8.82
C ALA A 30 -18.58 6.39 7.29
N GLU A 31 -17.80 7.21 6.59
CA GLU A 31 -17.81 7.29 5.14
C GLU A 31 -17.28 6.01 4.47
N ALA A 32 -16.25 5.40 5.05
CA ALA A 32 -15.76 4.10 4.60
C ALA A 32 -16.85 3.02 4.70
N LYS A 33 -17.58 2.97 5.82
CA LYS A 33 -18.72 2.07 6.00
C LYS A 33 -19.85 2.38 5.01
N GLU A 34 -20.18 3.65 4.81
CA GLU A 34 -21.22 4.09 3.86
C GLU A 34 -20.86 3.73 2.42
N ALA A 35 -19.58 3.82 2.05
CA ALA A 35 -19.09 3.41 0.73
C ALA A 35 -19.17 1.89 0.50
N GLY A 36 -19.26 1.08 1.58
CA GLY A 36 -19.41 -0.37 1.49
C GLY A 36 -18.17 -1.18 1.91
N PHE A 37 -17.11 -0.53 2.39
CA PHE A 37 -15.89 -1.22 2.80
C PHE A 37 -16.12 -2.16 3.99
N GLU A 38 -15.35 -3.24 4.02
CA GLU A 38 -15.40 -4.28 5.06
C GLU A 38 -14.29 -4.10 6.12
N GLY A 39 -13.32 -3.25 5.84
CA GLY A 39 -12.21 -2.95 6.75
C GLY A 39 -11.39 -1.75 6.31
N MET A 40 -10.54 -1.30 7.23
CA MET A 40 -9.63 -0.17 7.02
C MET A 40 -8.20 -0.56 7.39
N GLU A 41 -7.24 -0.06 6.65
CA GLU A 41 -5.85 -0.03 7.07
C GLU A 41 -5.62 1.05 8.12
N LEU A 42 -4.53 0.93 8.87
CA LEU A 42 -4.18 1.90 9.89
C LEU A 42 -3.54 3.14 9.24
N GLY A 43 -4.04 4.31 9.56
CA GLY A 43 -3.41 5.60 9.26
C GLY A 43 -2.95 6.31 10.55
N ASN A 44 -2.43 7.53 10.41
CA ASN A 44 -1.85 8.32 11.50
C ASN A 44 -2.83 8.63 12.64
N LYS A 45 -4.12 8.77 12.34
CA LYS A 45 -5.18 9.11 13.31
C LYS A 45 -5.72 7.92 14.11
N PHE A 46 -5.36 6.69 13.72
CA PHE A 46 -5.86 5.50 14.38
C PHE A 46 -5.18 5.27 15.73
N PRO A 47 -5.93 4.89 16.78
CA PRO A 47 -5.36 4.50 18.06
C PRO A 47 -4.37 3.34 17.91
N ARG A 48 -3.26 3.40 18.64
CA ARG A 48 -2.22 2.34 18.62
C ARG A 48 -2.34 1.36 19.80
N GLN A 49 -3.35 1.53 20.64
CA GLN A 49 -3.67 0.58 21.71
C GLN A 49 -4.82 -0.32 21.25
N PRO A 50 -4.72 -1.67 21.37
CA PRO A 50 -5.70 -2.60 20.84
C PRO A 50 -7.13 -2.32 21.27
N GLU A 51 -7.36 -2.08 22.56
CA GLU A 51 -8.72 -1.83 23.08
C GLU A 51 -9.32 -0.52 22.58
N ALA A 52 -8.51 0.54 22.46
CA ALA A 52 -8.94 1.81 21.89
C ALA A 52 -9.25 1.67 20.40
N LEU A 53 -8.44 0.89 19.66
CA LEU A 53 -8.66 0.64 18.23
C LEU A 53 -9.90 -0.21 17.99
N LYS A 54 -10.12 -1.27 18.77
CA LYS A 54 -11.38 -2.06 18.75
C LYS A 54 -12.60 -1.18 18.99
N LYS A 55 -12.52 -0.30 20.00
CA LYS A 55 -13.61 0.63 20.33
C LYS A 55 -13.89 1.60 19.18
N ALA A 56 -12.86 2.08 18.46
CA ALA A 56 -13.04 2.98 17.34
C ALA A 56 -13.70 2.30 16.13
N LEU A 57 -13.32 1.06 15.80
CA LEU A 57 -13.81 0.33 14.63
C LEU A 57 -15.17 -0.33 14.84
N ALA A 58 -15.48 -0.75 16.06
CA ALA A 58 -16.67 -1.54 16.37
C ALA A 58 -18.02 -0.88 15.97
N PRO A 59 -18.26 0.44 16.18
CA PRO A 59 -19.50 1.08 15.77
C PRO A 59 -19.81 0.98 14.28
N PHE A 60 -18.76 0.86 13.46
CA PHE A 60 -18.87 0.79 12.00
C PHE A 60 -18.79 -0.64 11.46
N GLY A 61 -18.50 -1.62 12.31
CA GLY A 61 -18.32 -3.02 11.91
C GLY A 61 -17.17 -3.22 10.92
N LEU A 62 -16.13 -2.37 11.01
CA LEU A 62 -14.95 -2.44 10.16
C LEU A 62 -13.86 -3.30 10.80
N ALA A 63 -13.22 -4.15 10.00
CA ALA A 63 -12.03 -4.88 10.42
C ALA A 63 -10.78 -3.99 10.32
N CYS A 64 -9.78 -4.24 11.18
CA CYS A 64 -8.42 -3.78 10.94
C CYS A 64 -7.78 -4.66 9.87
N VAL A 65 -7.48 -4.10 8.71
CA VAL A 65 -6.97 -4.86 7.55
C VAL A 65 -5.48 -5.15 7.72
N SER A 66 -4.70 -4.11 7.94
CA SER A 66 -3.24 -4.11 8.03
C SER A 66 -2.75 -2.73 8.49
N GLY A 67 -1.47 -2.50 8.46
CA GLY A 67 -0.88 -1.18 8.70
C GLY A 67 0.51 -1.09 8.11
N TRP A 68 0.84 0.10 7.62
CA TRP A 68 2.15 0.44 7.12
C TRP A 68 3.20 0.39 8.24
N TYR A 69 4.36 -0.18 7.93
CA TYR A 69 5.55 -0.17 8.76
C TYR A 69 6.76 0.31 7.96
N SER A 70 7.36 1.41 8.39
CA SER A 70 8.59 1.97 7.84
C SER A 70 9.80 1.23 8.40
N ALA A 71 10.40 0.38 7.59
CA ALA A 71 11.57 -0.40 7.95
C ALA A 71 12.87 0.35 7.63
N GLU A 72 13.93 0.00 8.34
CA GLU A 72 15.27 0.54 8.14
C GLU A 72 16.33 -0.59 8.04
N LEU A 73 16.04 -1.63 7.26
CA LEU A 73 16.92 -2.78 7.09
C LEU A 73 18.21 -2.49 6.31
N LEU A 74 18.33 -1.33 5.69
CA LEU A 74 19.63 -0.86 5.19
C LEU A 74 20.55 -0.42 6.33
N ASN A 75 19.99 0.08 7.43
CA ASN A 75 20.72 0.61 8.59
C ASN A 75 20.78 -0.37 9.78
N ARG A 76 19.82 -1.33 9.84
CA ARG A 76 19.65 -2.27 10.95
C ARG A 76 19.75 -3.70 10.46
N ASP A 77 20.14 -4.62 11.35
CA ASP A 77 19.96 -6.04 11.13
C ASP A 77 18.51 -6.48 11.47
N ALA A 78 18.20 -7.73 11.14
CA ALA A 78 16.86 -8.28 11.37
C ALA A 78 16.47 -8.34 12.86
N ASP A 79 17.43 -8.52 13.77
CA ASP A 79 17.15 -8.56 15.22
C ASP A 79 16.75 -7.17 15.75
N ALA A 80 17.46 -6.13 15.34
CA ALA A 80 17.14 -4.76 15.70
C ALA A 80 15.81 -4.33 15.07
N GLU A 81 15.55 -4.70 13.82
CA GLU A 81 14.30 -4.41 13.15
C GLU A 81 13.10 -5.06 13.83
N MET A 82 13.20 -6.35 14.20
CA MET A 82 12.15 -7.05 14.93
C MET A 82 11.82 -6.43 16.29
N LYS A 83 12.82 -5.86 16.99
CA LYS A 83 12.57 -5.13 18.25
C LYS A 83 11.76 -3.86 18.02
N THR A 84 12.10 -3.11 16.95
CA THR A 84 11.38 -1.88 16.58
C THR A 84 9.97 -2.19 16.07
N LEU A 85 9.82 -3.27 15.28
CA LEU A 85 8.55 -3.72 14.74
C LEU A 85 7.58 -4.25 15.83
N ARG A 86 8.09 -4.74 16.97
CA ARG A 86 7.31 -5.47 17.98
C ARG A 86 5.97 -4.80 18.34
N PRO A 87 5.91 -3.51 18.72
CA PRO A 87 4.63 -2.88 19.11
C PRO A 87 3.59 -2.89 17.98
N HIS A 88 4.03 -2.72 16.72
CA HIS A 88 3.15 -2.73 15.56
C HIS A 88 2.64 -4.15 15.25
N LEU A 89 3.53 -5.15 15.30
CA LEU A 89 3.17 -6.55 15.10
C LEU A 89 2.18 -7.03 16.15
N ASP A 90 2.40 -6.69 17.42
CA ASP A 90 1.51 -7.07 18.51
C ASP A 90 0.13 -6.41 18.37
N LEU A 91 0.06 -5.16 17.90
CA LEU A 91 -1.20 -4.48 17.58
C LEU A 91 -1.95 -5.23 16.47
N LEU A 92 -1.29 -5.54 15.34
CA LEU A 92 -1.92 -6.26 14.23
C LEU A 92 -2.48 -7.61 14.69
N LYS A 93 -1.69 -8.39 15.46
CA LYS A 93 -2.13 -9.67 16.03
C LYS A 93 -3.35 -9.51 16.95
N ALA A 94 -3.34 -8.53 17.84
CA ALA A 94 -4.44 -8.26 18.75
C ALA A 94 -5.73 -7.82 18.04
N MET A 95 -5.59 -7.25 16.84
CA MET A 95 -6.70 -6.86 15.97
C MET A 95 -7.16 -7.98 15.02
N GLY A 96 -6.50 -9.13 15.03
CA GLY A 96 -6.80 -10.24 14.12
C GLY A 96 -6.37 -10.00 12.67
N SER A 97 -5.51 -9.02 12.43
CA SER A 97 -4.87 -8.82 11.13
C SER A 97 -3.73 -9.82 10.95
N ASN A 98 -3.69 -10.46 9.78
CA ASN A 98 -2.65 -11.42 9.41
C ASN A 98 -1.70 -10.87 8.31
N VAL A 99 -1.75 -9.57 8.05
CA VAL A 99 -0.93 -8.90 7.04
C VAL A 99 -0.20 -7.72 7.66
N LEU A 100 1.11 -7.66 7.41
CA LEU A 100 2.00 -6.54 7.73
C LEU A 100 2.44 -5.88 6.42
N VAL A 101 2.00 -4.65 6.17
CA VAL A 101 2.50 -3.84 5.05
C VAL A 101 3.86 -3.27 5.44
N PHE A 102 4.89 -3.62 4.67
CA PHE A 102 6.28 -3.37 5.02
C PHE A 102 7.02 -2.70 3.86
N ALA A 103 7.67 -1.57 4.10
CA ALA A 103 8.50 -0.90 3.11
C ALA A 103 9.84 -0.45 3.71
N GLU A 104 10.92 -0.55 2.94
CA GLU A 104 12.23 0.01 3.31
C GLU A 104 12.24 1.51 3.06
N THR A 105 12.47 2.29 4.10
CA THR A 105 12.37 3.75 4.06
C THR A 105 13.60 4.51 4.54
N SER A 106 14.71 3.81 4.87
CA SER A 106 15.92 4.44 5.44
C SER A 106 16.44 5.66 4.66
N ASN A 107 16.29 5.62 3.35
CA ASN A 107 16.76 6.66 2.45
C ASN A 107 15.67 7.12 1.47
N ALA A 108 14.41 6.80 1.76
CA ALA A 108 13.28 7.17 0.93
C ALA A 108 13.11 8.70 0.84
N ILE A 109 12.61 9.17 -0.30
CA ILE A 109 12.37 10.60 -0.54
C ILE A 109 10.90 10.96 -0.77
N HIS A 110 9.98 9.98 -0.72
CA HIS A 110 8.57 10.23 -0.99
C HIS A 110 7.94 11.26 -0.05
N GLY A 111 8.36 11.32 1.22
CA GLY A 111 7.90 12.32 2.20
C GLY A 111 8.60 13.68 2.10
N ASP A 112 9.57 13.87 1.19
CA ASP A 112 10.34 15.13 1.06
C ASP A 112 9.94 15.88 -0.20
N ARG A 113 9.08 16.88 -0.03
CA ARG A 113 8.57 17.71 -1.14
C ARG A 113 9.66 18.48 -1.90
N SER A 114 10.82 18.70 -1.29
CA SER A 114 11.95 19.39 -1.94
C SER A 114 12.72 18.51 -2.91
N LYS A 115 12.51 17.18 -2.88
CA LYS A 115 13.25 16.22 -3.70
C LYS A 115 12.41 15.72 -4.87
N PRO A 116 12.82 15.99 -6.10
CA PRO A 116 12.16 15.44 -7.28
C PRO A 116 12.36 13.92 -7.36
N LEU A 117 11.37 13.21 -7.91
CA LEU A 117 11.41 11.74 -8.04
C LEU A 117 12.63 11.21 -8.82
N SER A 118 13.20 12.00 -9.72
CA SER A 118 14.45 11.63 -10.42
C SER A 118 15.65 11.42 -9.48
N GLN A 119 15.57 11.90 -8.24
CA GLN A 119 16.60 11.73 -7.21
C GLN A 119 16.33 10.54 -6.27
N ARG A 120 15.40 9.65 -6.64
CA ARG A 120 15.12 8.49 -5.81
C ARG A 120 16.39 7.68 -5.50
N PRO A 121 16.47 7.04 -4.34
CA PRO A 121 17.60 6.18 -4.02
C PRO A 121 17.62 4.94 -4.94
N LEU A 122 18.82 4.50 -5.26
CA LEU A 122 19.07 3.30 -6.06
C LEU A 122 19.87 2.30 -5.23
N MET A 123 19.45 1.05 -5.25
CA MET A 123 20.19 -0.04 -4.63
C MET A 123 21.38 -0.42 -5.53
N LYS A 124 22.57 -0.59 -4.94
CA LYS A 124 23.72 -1.14 -5.69
C LYS A 124 23.51 -2.64 -5.90
N ALA A 125 23.96 -3.16 -7.03
CA ALA A 125 23.78 -4.57 -7.39
C ALA A 125 24.29 -5.54 -6.32
N GLY A 126 25.40 -5.23 -5.64
CA GLY A 126 25.96 -6.07 -4.58
C GLY A 126 25.19 -6.08 -3.25
N ASP A 127 24.31 -5.09 -3.02
CA ASP A 127 23.64 -4.91 -1.74
C ASP A 127 22.30 -5.69 -1.65
N TRP A 128 21.75 -6.11 -2.81
CA TRP A 128 20.47 -6.83 -2.86
C TRP A 128 20.48 -8.13 -2.06
N ALA A 129 21.57 -8.90 -2.11
CA ALA A 129 21.66 -10.18 -1.43
C ALA A 129 21.55 -10.03 0.10
N GLU A 130 22.26 -9.06 0.67
CA GLU A 130 22.22 -8.83 2.12
C GLU A 130 20.88 -8.21 2.54
N PHE A 131 20.37 -7.25 1.79
CA PHE A 131 19.03 -6.68 2.04
C PHE A 131 17.95 -7.76 1.99
N GLY A 132 17.95 -8.60 0.93
CA GLY A 132 16.99 -9.68 0.77
C GLY A 132 17.07 -10.72 1.89
N ARG A 133 18.29 -11.03 2.36
CA ARG A 133 18.50 -11.91 3.52
C ARG A 133 17.86 -11.34 4.80
N ARG A 134 18.06 -10.04 5.08
CA ARG A 134 17.46 -9.37 6.25
C ARG A 134 15.95 -9.35 6.18
N VAL A 135 15.38 -8.98 5.01
CA VAL A 135 13.91 -9.01 4.81
C VAL A 135 13.36 -10.41 5.01
N THR A 136 14.02 -11.43 4.46
CA THR A 136 13.61 -12.83 4.62
C THR A 136 13.56 -13.25 6.08
N GLN A 137 14.58 -12.91 6.87
CA GLN A 137 14.62 -13.23 8.30
C GLN A 137 13.46 -12.55 9.08
N VAL A 138 13.13 -11.29 8.77
CA VAL A 138 11.97 -10.61 9.37
C VAL A 138 10.68 -11.28 8.94
N ALA A 139 10.53 -11.60 7.63
CA ALA A 139 9.33 -12.23 7.09
C ALA A 139 9.07 -13.63 7.68
N GLU A 140 10.11 -14.44 7.85
CA GLU A 140 10.01 -15.76 8.48
C GLU A 140 9.53 -15.65 9.93
N ARG A 141 10.08 -14.69 10.70
CA ARG A 141 9.71 -14.48 12.11
C ARG A 141 8.28 -13.98 12.25
N THR A 142 7.86 -13.01 11.45
CA THR A 142 6.47 -12.51 11.49
C THR A 142 5.48 -13.58 11.06
N LEU A 143 5.85 -14.42 10.07
CA LEU A 143 5.04 -15.53 9.61
C LEU A 143 4.86 -16.60 10.69
N GLN A 144 5.93 -16.94 11.45
CA GLN A 144 5.85 -17.85 12.61
C GLN A 144 4.86 -17.36 13.66
N GLU A 145 4.64 -16.04 13.74
CA GLU A 145 3.67 -15.42 14.64
C GLU A 145 2.27 -15.23 13.99
N GLY A 146 2.05 -15.77 12.79
CA GLY A 146 0.78 -15.73 12.07
C GLY A 146 0.53 -14.46 11.26
N VAL A 147 1.54 -13.61 11.07
CA VAL A 147 1.43 -12.37 10.30
C VAL A 147 2.35 -12.42 9.08
N ARG A 148 1.77 -12.31 7.89
CA ARG A 148 2.48 -12.31 6.62
C ARG A 148 3.06 -10.94 6.33
N LEU A 149 4.37 -10.83 6.17
CA LEU A 149 5.01 -9.64 5.63
C LEU A 149 4.73 -9.56 4.13
N VAL A 150 4.16 -8.43 3.70
CA VAL A 150 3.97 -8.08 2.30
C VAL A 150 4.77 -6.81 2.02
N TYR A 151 5.76 -6.91 1.13
CA TYR A 151 6.60 -5.77 0.81
C TYR A 151 5.88 -4.83 -0.15
N HIS A 152 5.76 -3.58 0.26
CA HIS A 152 5.16 -2.52 -0.54
C HIS A 152 6.26 -1.79 -1.32
N HIS A 153 6.32 -2.02 -2.64
CA HIS A 153 7.13 -1.20 -3.55
C HIS A 153 6.48 0.18 -3.69
N HIS A 154 7.27 1.23 -3.67
CA HIS A 154 6.74 2.59 -3.59
C HIS A 154 7.61 3.59 -4.35
N MET A 155 6.96 4.57 -5.00
CA MET A 155 7.66 5.70 -5.63
C MET A 155 8.55 6.41 -4.61
N GLY A 156 9.75 6.81 -5.05
CA GLY A 156 10.71 7.50 -4.18
C GLY A 156 11.46 6.62 -3.19
N THR A 157 11.37 5.28 -3.32
CA THR A 157 12.12 4.31 -2.50
C THR A 157 13.12 3.51 -3.33
N ILE A 158 13.88 2.61 -2.68
CA ILE A 158 14.83 1.71 -3.37
C ILE A 158 14.15 0.63 -4.22
N VAL A 159 12.87 0.32 -3.95
CA VAL A 159 12.09 -0.64 -4.74
C VAL A 159 10.92 0.11 -5.38
N GLU A 160 11.15 0.64 -6.58
CA GLU A 160 10.18 1.46 -7.31
C GLU A 160 9.87 0.88 -8.69
N SER A 161 10.91 0.62 -9.50
CA SER A 161 10.76 0.14 -10.87
C SER A 161 10.53 -1.36 -10.96
N GLU A 162 10.08 -1.85 -12.13
CA GLU A 162 9.96 -3.28 -12.40
C GLU A 162 11.26 -4.04 -12.12
N ALA A 163 12.40 -3.47 -12.53
CA ALA A 163 13.72 -4.07 -12.30
C ALA A 163 14.07 -4.16 -10.80
N ASP A 164 13.69 -3.15 -10.00
CA ASP A 164 13.89 -3.20 -8.54
C ASP A 164 12.99 -4.24 -7.89
N ILE A 165 11.71 -4.35 -8.33
CA ILE A 165 10.77 -5.38 -7.85
C ILE A 165 11.32 -6.77 -8.19
N ASP A 166 11.79 -6.99 -9.40
CA ASP A 166 12.41 -8.26 -9.80
C ASP A 166 13.66 -8.58 -8.97
N ALA A 167 14.54 -7.60 -8.75
CA ALA A 167 15.72 -7.77 -7.92
C ALA A 167 15.36 -8.11 -6.47
N PHE A 168 14.38 -7.42 -5.89
CA PHE A 168 13.86 -7.70 -4.55
C PHE A 168 13.29 -9.11 -4.44
N MET A 169 12.40 -9.50 -5.36
CA MET A 169 11.75 -10.81 -5.34
C MET A 169 12.73 -11.95 -5.54
N ASN A 170 13.79 -11.74 -6.33
CA ASN A 170 14.86 -12.72 -6.53
C ASN A 170 15.81 -12.81 -5.32
N ALA A 171 16.01 -11.71 -4.58
CA ALA A 171 16.90 -11.69 -3.42
C ALA A 171 16.23 -12.20 -2.13
N THR A 172 14.89 -12.29 -2.11
CA THR A 172 14.11 -12.68 -0.91
C THR A 172 13.59 -14.11 -0.99
N GLY A 173 13.51 -14.77 0.18
CA GLY A 173 12.91 -16.10 0.32
C GLY A 173 11.38 -16.10 0.29
N GLU A 174 10.80 -17.31 0.27
CA GLU A 174 9.37 -17.56 0.10
C GLU A 174 8.46 -16.96 1.21
N ALA A 175 9.01 -16.63 2.38
CA ALA A 175 8.24 -15.99 3.45
C ALA A 175 7.91 -14.53 3.18
N ALA A 176 8.76 -13.83 2.40
CA ALA A 176 8.54 -12.45 2.00
C ALA A 176 7.63 -12.39 0.78
N HIS A 177 6.42 -11.88 0.94
CA HIS A 177 5.48 -11.70 -0.17
C HIS A 177 5.48 -10.26 -0.69
N LEU A 178 4.95 -10.09 -1.88
CA LEU A 178 4.74 -8.78 -2.50
C LEU A 178 3.33 -8.27 -2.15
N LEU A 179 3.23 -7.03 -1.75
CA LEU A 179 2.03 -6.25 -1.91
C LEU A 179 2.06 -5.70 -3.34
N LEU A 180 1.09 -6.09 -4.16
CA LEU A 180 0.95 -5.53 -5.50
C LEU A 180 0.17 -4.22 -5.42
N ASP A 181 0.86 -3.09 -5.55
CA ASP A 181 0.24 -1.79 -5.73
C ASP A 181 0.19 -1.43 -7.22
N THR A 182 -1.02 -1.34 -7.76
CA THR A 182 -1.22 -1.11 -9.20
C THR A 182 -0.79 0.28 -9.65
N GLY A 183 -0.95 1.29 -8.79
CA GLY A 183 -0.59 2.68 -9.10
C GLY A 183 0.91 2.91 -9.04
N HIS A 184 1.57 2.46 -7.97
CA HIS A 184 3.03 2.56 -7.86
C HIS A 184 3.72 1.76 -8.96
N ALA A 185 3.25 0.55 -9.29
CA ALA A 185 3.76 -0.23 -10.42
C ALA A 185 3.65 0.53 -11.74
N THR A 186 2.46 1.04 -12.05
CA THR A 186 2.21 1.78 -13.30
C THR A 186 3.07 3.03 -13.40
N TRP A 187 3.17 3.81 -12.34
CA TRP A 187 3.99 5.01 -12.34
C TRP A 187 5.50 4.70 -12.35
N GLY A 188 5.92 3.62 -11.66
CA GLY A 188 7.27 3.08 -11.72
C GLY A 188 7.67 2.47 -13.07
N GLY A 189 6.73 2.40 -14.03
CA GLY A 189 6.96 1.91 -15.40
C GLY A 189 6.77 0.41 -15.58
N ALA A 190 6.23 -0.29 -14.58
CA ALA A 190 5.86 -1.70 -14.68
C ALA A 190 4.44 -1.89 -15.20
N ASP A 191 4.18 -3.05 -15.79
CA ASP A 191 2.82 -3.54 -16.05
C ASP A 191 2.30 -4.33 -14.84
N PRO A 192 1.27 -3.85 -14.11
CA PRO A 192 0.74 -4.54 -12.95
C PRO A 192 0.22 -5.95 -13.27
N ALA A 193 -0.32 -6.19 -14.48
CA ALA A 193 -0.79 -7.51 -14.88
C ALA A 193 0.39 -8.48 -15.11
N ALA A 194 1.48 -8.00 -15.69
CA ALA A 194 2.71 -8.79 -15.84
C ALA A 194 3.32 -9.15 -14.48
N LEU A 195 3.36 -8.20 -13.53
CA LEU A 195 3.81 -8.45 -12.16
C LEU A 195 2.89 -9.46 -11.45
N ALA A 196 1.57 -9.31 -11.58
CA ALA A 196 0.58 -10.23 -11.04
C ALA A 196 0.81 -11.65 -11.54
N ARG A 197 1.01 -11.83 -12.85
CA ARG A 197 1.31 -13.14 -13.47
C ARG A 197 2.60 -13.75 -12.96
N ARG A 198 3.66 -12.93 -12.89
CA ARG A 198 5.02 -13.37 -12.51
C ARG A 198 5.10 -13.80 -11.07
N TYR A 199 4.45 -13.06 -10.16
CA TYR A 199 4.59 -13.24 -8.71
C TYR A 199 3.33 -13.72 -8.01
N ARG A 200 2.31 -14.27 -8.74
CA ARG A 200 1.01 -14.67 -8.18
C ARG A 200 1.08 -15.54 -6.93
N SER A 201 2.06 -16.43 -6.84
CA SER A 201 2.25 -17.30 -5.67
C SER A 201 2.77 -16.56 -4.43
N ARG A 202 3.34 -15.38 -4.63
CA ARG A 202 3.92 -14.53 -3.58
C ARG A 202 3.23 -13.16 -3.49
N ILE A 203 2.00 -13.00 -3.99
CA ILE A 203 1.14 -11.83 -3.78
C ILE A 203 0.08 -12.19 -2.75
N SER A 204 0.09 -11.51 -1.60
CA SER A 204 -0.87 -11.76 -0.50
C SER A 204 -1.64 -10.51 -0.08
N HIS A 205 -1.40 -9.39 -0.73
CA HIS A 205 -2.11 -8.14 -0.51
C HIS A 205 -2.10 -7.32 -1.79
N VAL A 206 -3.19 -6.58 -2.04
CA VAL A 206 -3.30 -5.77 -3.26
C VAL A 206 -3.80 -4.39 -2.90
N HIS A 207 -3.04 -3.36 -3.29
CA HIS A 207 -3.52 -1.99 -3.33
C HIS A 207 -3.99 -1.64 -4.73
N THR A 208 -5.24 -1.20 -4.82
CA THR A 208 -5.86 -0.79 -6.08
C THR A 208 -5.84 0.73 -6.19
N LYS A 209 -4.69 1.23 -6.54
CA LYS A 209 -4.43 2.65 -6.81
C LYS A 209 -4.46 2.85 -8.33
N ASP A 210 -5.29 3.78 -8.82
CA ASP A 210 -5.32 4.12 -10.24
C ASP A 210 -4.47 5.36 -10.53
N VAL A 211 -4.12 5.59 -11.78
CA VAL A 211 -3.18 6.65 -12.19
C VAL A 211 -3.80 7.48 -13.31
N ARG A 212 -3.85 8.82 -13.12
CA ARG A 212 -4.20 9.75 -14.19
C ARG A 212 -2.99 10.00 -15.08
N LYS A 213 -3.03 9.43 -16.29
CA LYS A 213 -1.92 9.44 -17.26
C LYS A 213 -1.36 10.83 -17.51
N ALA A 214 -2.22 11.82 -17.79
CA ALA A 214 -1.79 13.17 -18.10
C ALA A 214 -1.03 13.86 -16.94
N VAL A 215 -1.46 13.59 -15.69
CA VAL A 215 -0.76 14.12 -14.50
C VAL A 215 0.57 13.43 -14.31
N MET A 216 0.62 12.12 -14.46
CA MET A 216 1.87 11.34 -14.40
C MET A 216 2.90 11.82 -15.45
N GLU A 217 2.47 12.01 -16.69
CA GLU A 217 3.33 12.50 -17.76
C GLU A 217 3.84 13.94 -17.47
N THR A 218 2.97 14.80 -16.93
CA THR A 218 3.33 16.16 -16.50
C THR A 218 4.34 16.12 -15.34
N SER A 219 4.10 15.26 -14.34
CA SER A 219 5.01 15.05 -13.21
C SER A 219 6.42 14.68 -13.69
N ARG A 220 6.51 13.72 -14.61
CA ARG A 220 7.78 13.31 -15.21
C ARG A 220 8.47 14.44 -16.00
N ALA A 221 7.71 15.15 -16.84
CA ALA A 221 8.24 16.23 -17.67
C ALA A 221 8.74 17.41 -16.85
N LYS A 222 8.06 17.73 -15.74
CA LYS A 222 8.41 18.83 -14.84
C LYS A 222 9.33 18.40 -13.69
N ASN A 223 9.64 17.12 -13.61
CA ASN A 223 10.45 16.54 -12.54
C ASN A 223 9.95 16.91 -11.14
N TRP A 224 8.66 16.70 -10.90
CA TRP A 224 8.04 16.99 -9.60
C TRP A 224 8.51 16.02 -8.52
N SER A 225 8.35 16.45 -7.27
CA SER A 225 8.38 15.55 -6.12
C SER A 225 7.19 14.58 -6.12
N PHE A 226 7.29 13.53 -5.32
CA PHE A 226 6.16 12.62 -5.11
C PHE A 226 4.92 13.39 -4.58
N LEU A 227 5.10 14.19 -3.53
CA LEU A 227 4.02 14.92 -2.89
C LEU A 227 3.40 16.00 -3.79
N ASP A 228 4.18 16.72 -4.60
CA ASP A 228 3.62 17.66 -5.58
C ASP A 228 2.75 16.94 -6.61
N SER A 229 3.17 15.75 -7.01
CA SER A 229 2.40 14.94 -7.96
C SER A 229 1.10 14.41 -7.35
N VAL A 230 1.11 14.05 -6.06
CA VAL A 230 -0.09 13.67 -5.29
C VAL A 230 -1.07 14.84 -5.19
N ILE A 231 -0.59 16.05 -4.85
CA ILE A 231 -1.41 17.27 -4.78
C ILE A 231 -2.06 17.58 -6.14
N GLU A 232 -1.32 17.36 -7.24
CA GLU A 232 -1.85 17.56 -8.60
C GLU A 232 -2.74 16.40 -9.08
N GLY A 233 -2.91 15.36 -8.26
CA GLY A 233 -3.88 14.29 -8.47
C GLY A 233 -3.38 13.20 -9.40
N VAL A 234 -2.11 12.82 -9.32
CA VAL A 234 -1.55 11.69 -10.09
C VAL A 234 -2.27 10.38 -9.77
N TYR A 235 -2.60 10.17 -8.51
CA TYR A 235 -3.35 8.99 -8.06
C TYR A 235 -4.84 9.26 -7.94
N THR A 236 -5.60 8.20 -8.09
CA THR A 236 -7.06 8.20 -7.97
C THR A 236 -7.59 6.80 -7.64
N VAL A 237 -8.90 6.69 -7.47
CA VAL A 237 -9.58 5.42 -7.21
C VAL A 237 -9.74 4.58 -8.48
N PRO A 238 -9.93 3.25 -8.36
CA PRO A 238 -10.12 2.35 -9.51
C PRO A 238 -11.18 2.85 -10.49
N GLY A 239 -10.80 2.91 -11.77
CA GLY A 239 -11.68 3.26 -12.88
C GLY A 239 -11.76 4.75 -13.19
N ASP A 240 -11.00 5.59 -12.50
CA ASP A 240 -10.85 7.03 -12.79
C ASP A 240 -9.46 7.36 -13.37
N GLY A 241 -8.72 6.35 -13.81
CA GLY A 241 -7.39 6.47 -14.39
C GLY A 241 -7.17 5.52 -15.56
N MET A 242 -5.93 5.05 -15.70
CA MET A 242 -5.48 4.28 -16.86
C MET A 242 -5.23 2.79 -16.59
N VAL A 243 -5.32 2.32 -15.34
CA VAL A 243 -5.00 0.94 -14.98
C VAL A 243 -6.09 -0.02 -15.47
N ASP A 244 -5.70 -1.08 -16.17
CA ASP A 244 -6.61 -2.17 -16.55
C ASP A 244 -6.73 -3.19 -15.42
N PHE A 245 -7.59 -2.92 -14.45
CA PHE A 245 -7.82 -3.78 -13.27
C PHE A 245 -8.35 -5.16 -13.64
N VAL A 246 -9.13 -5.29 -14.71
CA VAL A 246 -9.67 -6.59 -15.13
C VAL A 246 -8.54 -7.51 -15.58
N SER A 247 -7.58 -6.98 -16.35
CA SER A 247 -6.38 -7.73 -16.75
C SER A 247 -5.52 -8.10 -15.55
N VAL A 248 -5.33 -7.20 -14.59
CA VAL A 248 -4.58 -7.51 -13.34
C VAL A 248 -5.22 -8.65 -12.57
N PHE A 249 -6.54 -8.59 -12.34
CA PHE A 249 -7.24 -9.59 -11.54
C PHE A 249 -7.36 -10.95 -12.23
N LYS A 250 -7.43 -11.00 -13.56
CA LYS A 250 -7.39 -12.26 -14.31
C LYS A 250 -6.08 -13.04 -14.10
N GLU A 251 -5.00 -12.35 -13.75
CA GLU A 251 -3.70 -12.99 -13.47
C GLU A 251 -3.58 -13.50 -12.03
N LEU A 252 -4.59 -13.26 -11.18
CA LEU A 252 -4.65 -13.69 -9.78
C LEU A 252 -5.76 -14.74 -9.53
N PRO A 253 -5.85 -15.84 -10.31
CA PRO A 253 -6.88 -16.85 -10.11
C PRO A 253 -6.75 -17.48 -8.72
N GLY A 254 -7.88 -17.58 -8.00
CA GLY A 254 -7.92 -18.15 -6.67
C GLY A 254 -7.38 -17.23 -5.56
N TYR A 255 -7.05 -15.98 -5.86
CA TYR A 255 -6.66 -15.01 -4.84
C TYR A 255 -7.74 -14.91 -3.77
N SER A 256 -7.31 -14.88 -2.53
CA SER A 256 -8.17 -14.67 -1.37
C SER A 256 -7.48 -13.73 -0.39
N GLY A 257 -8.25 -12.91 0.31
CA GLY A 257 -7.72 -11.91 1.22
C GLY A 257 -8.26 -10.51 0.90
N TRP A 258 -7.45 -9.51 1.22
CA TRP A 258 -7.84 -8.12 1.06
C TRP A 258 -7.40 -7.54 -0.28
N VAL A 259 -8.31 -6.79 -0.88
CA VAL A 259 -8.03 -5.86 -1.97
C VAL A 259 -8.41 -4.48 -1.44
N VAL A 260 -7.43 -3.61 -1.33
CA VAL A 260 -7.58 -2.31 -0.66
C VAL A 260 -7.57 -1.18 -1.68
N ILE A 261 -8.55 -0.29 -1.59
CA ILE A 261 -8.51 0.98 -2.32
C ILE A 261 -7.62 1.94 -1.56
N GLU A 262 -6.53 2.33 -2.18
CA GLU A 262 -5.61 3.33 -1.68
C GLU A 262 -5.46 4.44 -2.73
N ALA A 263 -6.10 5.57 -2.50
CA ALA A 263 -6.04 6.72 -3.40
C ALA A 263 -5.48 7.92 -2.64
N GLU A 264 -4.20 8.17 -2.84
CA GLU A 264 -3.55 9.37 -2.31
C GLU A 264 -4.00 10.60 -3.09
N GLN A 265 -4.91 11.35 -2.51
CA GLN A 265 -5.55 12.50 -3.15
C GLN A 265 -5.67 13.67 -2.18
N ASP A 266 -5.71 14.89 -2.73
CA ASP A 266 -6.12 16.06 -1.96
C ASP A 266 -7.65 15.99 -1.74
N PRO A 267 -8.13 15.83 -0.49
CA PRO A 267 -9.56 15.70 -0.20
C PRO A 267 -10.38 16.95 -0.57
N LYS A 268 -9.74 18.09 -0.78
CA LYS A 268 -10.39 19.32 -1.29
C LYS A 268 -10.65 19.26 -2.78
N LYS A 269 -9.82 18.52 -3.53
CA LYS A 269 -10.00 18.30 -4.98
C LYS A 269 -10.81 17.04 -5.28
N ALA A 270 -10.64 15.99 -4.47
CA ALA A 270 -11.29 14.71 -4.61
C ALA A 270 -12.08 14.40 -3.33
N HIS A 271 -13.35 14.77 -3.30
CA HIS A 271 -14.19 14.57 -2.11
C HIS A 271 -14.22 13.10 -1.66
N PRO A 272 -13.74 12.78 -0.45
CA PRO A 272 -13.43 11.40 -0.03
C PRO A 272 -14.58 10.42 -0.22
N LEU A 273 -15.77 10.70 0.32
CA LEU A 273 -16.93 9.81 0.20
C LEU A 273 -17.34 9.55 -1.25
N THR A 274 -17.30 10.59 -2.10
CA THR A 274 -17.65 10.48 -3.52
C THR A 274 -16.69 9.54 -4.24
N TYR A 275 -15.40 9.74 -4.04
CA TYR A 275 -14.37 8.90 -4.65
C TYR A 275 -14.34 7.49 -4.05
N ALA A 276 -14.54 7.34 -2.75
CA ALA A 276 -14.65 6.04 -2.08
C ALA A 276 -15.80 5.20 -2.68
N LYS A 277 -17.00 5.78 -2.84
CA LYS A 277 -18.15 5.10 -3.48
C LYS A 277 -17.87 4.72 -4.94
N MET A 278 -17.29 5.63 -5.71
CA MET A 278 -16.92 5.38 -7.11
C MET A 278 -15.90 4.24 -7.20
N GLY A 279 -14.83 4.31 -6.43
CA GLY A 279 -13.79 3.28 -6.42
C GLY A 279 -14.33 1.92 -5.98
N TYR A 280 -15.15 1.87 -4.94
CA TYR A 280 -15.77 0.63 -4.45
C TYR A 280 -16.69 -0.01 -5.52
N ALA A 281 -17.53 0.78 -6.17
CA ALA A 281 -18.42 0.30 -7.22
C ALA A 281 -17.63 -0.26 -8.42
N ASN A 282 -16.63 0.50 -8.89
CA ASN A 282 -15.77 0.08 -9.99
C ASN A 282 -14.98 -1.18 -9.65
N LEU A 283 -14.33 -1.20 -8.48
CA LEU A 283 -13.54 -2.36 -8.04
C LEU A 283 -14.42 -3.62 -7.93
N THR A 284 -15.62 -3.50 -7.37
CA THR A 284 -16.58 -4.62 -7.30
C THR A 284 -16.92 -5.15 -8.69
N ARG A 285 -17.14 -4.25 -9.66
CA ARG A 285 -17.41 -4.63 -11.06
C ARG A 285 -16.19 -5.32 -11.68
N PHE A 286 -14.97 -4.78 -11.52
CA PHE A 286 -13.75 -5.36 -12.09
C PHE A 286 -13.45 -6.76 -11.54
N LEU A 287 -13.62 -6.96 -10.22
CA LEU A 287 -13.46 -8.28 -9.59
C LEU A 287 -14.46 -9.29 -10.14
N LYS A 288 -15.72 -8.88 -10.36
CA LYS A 288 -16.75 -9.72 -10.98
C LYS A 288 -16.42 -10.07 -12.43
N GLU A 289 -16.02 -9.09 -13.25
CA GLU A 289 -15.61 -9.28 -14.64
C GLU A 289 -14.38 -10.20 -14.77
N ALA A 290 -13.49 -10.20 -13.76
CA ALA A 290 -12.35 -11.11 -13.68
C ALA A 290 -12.69 -12.51 -13.11
N GLY A 291 -13.93 -12.74 -12.66
CA GLY A 291 -14.36 -14.03 -12.11
C GLY A 291 -13.87 -14.29 -10.68
N LEU A 292 -13.55 -13.25 -9.92
CA LEU A 292 -13.02 -13.37 -8.57
C LEU A 292 -14.05 -13.06 -7.45
N ARG A 293 -15.20 -12.51 -7.81
CA ARG A 293 -16.28 -12.18 -6.86
C ARG A 293 -17.67 -12.40 -7.45
#